data_8ef6d13d1f384173817d145031c973e3
#
_entry.id   8ef6d13d1f384173817d145031c973e3
#
_cell.length_a   1.000
_cell.length_b   1.000
_cell.length_c   1.000
_cell.angle_alpha   90.00
_cell.angle_beta   90.00
_cell.angle_gamma   90.00
#
_symmetry.space_group_name_H-M   'P 1'
#
loop_
_entity.id
_entity.type
_entity.pdbx_description
1 polymer ?
#
loop_
_entity_poly.entity_id
_entity_poly.type
_entity_poly.pdbx_seq_one_letter_code
_entity_poly.pdbx_strand_id
1 'polypeptide(L)'
;VISQAMGGIMAITGPDKDTPMKVGPGVGDIVPAITCAFGIVSAILRAYKTGKGQFVDVGMVDAILAVCERIMHQHSYAQTLPHPEGNHHPLLCPFGMFPAKDGFVTIAAHADAHFPILCRLIDKADFATDPRFITVQDRRANQDVLIATVSDFTRQRTKQELLKHFGGKVPFSPVYNVRDIVADPHFKARDMLPWVPHPGLDHEVQIAGVAVKMTETPGKVRHRAPLLGEHTDEYLKTIGLGAGDIARLRADKIVA
;
A
#
# COMPACT_ATOMS: atom_id res chain seq x y z
N VAL A 1 6.33 -14.31 2.54
CA VAL A 1 6.23 -14.78 1.13
C VAL A 1 5.20 -15.88 1.01
N ILE A 2 5.23 -16.93 1.87
CA ILE A 2 4.35 -18.10 1.78
C ILE A 2 2.87 -17.68 1.83
N SER A 3 2.47 -16.84 2.77
CA SER A 3 1.09 -16.33 2.88
C SER A 3 0.64 -15.55 1.64
N GLN A 4 1.54 -14.79 1.00
CA GLN A 4 1.24 -14.13 -0.27
C GLN A 4 0.97 -15.14 -1.40
N ALA A 5 1.75 -16.21 -1.47
CA ALA A 5 1.58 -17.24 -2.48
C ALA A 5 0.25 -18.00 -2.29
N MET A 6 0.00 -18.50 -1.09
CA MET A 6 -1.19 -19.30 -0.79
C MET A 6 -2.48 -18.47 -0.76
N GLY A 7 -2.43 -17.20 -0.35
CA GLY A 7 -3.58 -16.30 -0.30
C GLY A 7 -3.99 -15.71 -1.66
N GLY A 8 -3.28 -16.03 -2.75
CA GLY A 8 -3.69 -15.71 -4.12
C GLY A 8 -3.17 -14.37 -4.66
N ILE A 9 -2.61 -13.46 -3.84
CA ILE A 9 -2.19 -12.14 -4.30
C ILE A 9 -1.06 -12.21 -5.35
N MET A 10 -0.17 -13.20 -5.25
CA MET A 10 0.91 -13.38 -6.24
C MET A 10 0.37 -13.83 -7.60
N ALA A 11 -0.72 -14.60 -7.61
CA ALA A 11 -1.32 -15.09 -8.85
C ALA A 11 -2.01 -13.99 -9.69
N ILE A 12 -2.23 -12.81 -9.09
CA ILE A 12 -2.84 -11.65 -9.75
C ILE A 12 -1.90 -10.44 -9.81
N THR A 13 -0.66 -10.61 -9.40
CA THR A 13 0.38 -9.57 -9.43
C THR A 13 1.51 -10.00 -10.35
N GLY A 14 1.85 -9.18 -11.32
CA GLY A 14 2.92 -9.45 -12.28
C GLY A 14 2.79 -8.61 -13.55
N PRO A 15 3.84 -8.55 -14.38
CA PRO A 15 3.86 -7.73 -15.58
C PRO A 15 2.97 -8.28 -16.70
N ASP A 16 2.74 -9.59 -16.72
CA ASP A 16 1.92 -10.30 -17.70
C ASP A 16 1.30 -11.55 -17.06
N LYS A 17 0.40 -12.22 -17.79
CA LYS A 17 -0.38 -13.36 -17.31
C LYS A 17 0.44 -14.58 -16.89
N ASP A 18 1.67 -14.69 -17.35
CA ASP A 18 2.54 -15.89 -17.17
C ASP A 18 3.64 -15.63 -16.12
N THR A 19 3.77 -14.41 -15.61
CA THR A 19 4.85 -14.01 -14.70
C THR A 19 4.31 -13.53 -13.34
N PRO A 20 3.91 -14.44 -12.43
CA PRO A 20 3.50 -14.07 -11.08
C PRO A 20 4.64 -13.41 -10.28
N MET A 21 4.35 -12.37 -9.51
CA MET A 21 5.33 -11.68 -8.69
C MET A 21 4.82 -11.46 -7.27
N LYS A 22 5.76 -11.45 -6.31
CA LYS A 22 5.43 -11.01 -4.95
C LYS A 22 5.18 -9.50 -4.91
N VAL A 23 4.27 -9.07 -4.06
CA VAL A 23 4.11 -7.65 -3.72
C VAL A 23 5.35 -7.14 -2.99
N GLY A 24 5.79 -5.92 -3.28
CA GLY A 24 7.02 -5.33 -2.72
C GLY A 24 7.06 -5.33 -1.19
N PRO A 25 6.10 -4.69 -0.49
CA PRO A 25 6.02 -4.68 0.98
C PRO A 25 5.71 -6.07 1.57
N GLY A 26 5.95 -6.23 2.88
CA GLY A 26 5.60 -7.42 3.66
C GLY A 26 4.09 -7.52 3.95
N VAL A 27 3.25 -7.46 2.90
CA VAL A 27 1.78 -7.47 3.08
C VAL A 27 1.27 -8.74 3.75
N GLY A 28 1.99 -9.86 3.60
CA GLY A 28 1.67 -11.12 4.27
C GLY A 28 1.78 -11.07 5.79
N ASP A 29 2.49 -10.09 6.33
CA ASP A 29 2.63 -9.84 7.77
C ASP A 29 1.79 -8.63 8.21
N ILE A 30 1.82 -7.56 7.41
CA ILE A 30 1.18 -6.28 7.74
C ILE A 30 -0.35 -6.39 7.71
N VAL A 31 -0.93 -7.02 6.69
CA VAL A 31 -2.38 -7.13 6.55
C VAL A 31 -3.00 -7.94 7.70
N PRO A 32 -2.53 -9.17 8.01
CA PRO A 32 -3.07 -9.91 9.15
C PRO A 32 -2.84 -9.19 10.49
N ALA A 33 -1.72 -8.47 10.68
CA ALA A 33 -1.49 -7.68 11.88
C ALA A 33 -2.53 -6.57 12.08
N ILE A 34 -2.85 -5.82 11.02
CA ILE A 34 -3.89 -4.77 11.06
C ILE A 34 -5.28 -5.41 11.30
N THR A 35 -5.58 -6.52 10.63
CA THR A 35 -6.84 -7.25 10.79
C THR A 35 -6.99 -7.77 12.23
N CYS A 36 -5.90 -8.32 12.80
CA CYS A 36 -5.85 -8.78 14.19
C CYS A 36 -6.06 -7.63 15.18
N ALA A 37 -5.41 -6.49 14.98
CA ALA A 37 -5.59 -5.32 15.82
C ALA A 37 -7.05 -4.84 15.83
N PHE A 38 -7.72 -4.82 14.67
CA PHE A 38 -9.15 -4.50 14.57
C PHE A 38 -10.02 -5.53 15.32
N GLY A 39 -9.72 -6.82 15.18
CA GLY A 39 -10.41 -7.91 15.90
C GLY A 39 -10.25 -7.78 17.42
N ILE A 40 -9.03 -7.49 17.90
CA ILE A 40 -8.73 -7.30 19.32
C ILE A 40 -9.52 -6.12 19.91
N VAL A 41 -9.51 -4.95 19.25
CA VAL A 41 -10.28 -3.78 19.71
C VAL A 41 -11.79 -4.09 19.76
N SER A 42 -12.32 -4.80 18.77
CA SER A 42 -13.71 -5.24 18.73
C SER A 42 -14.04 -6.21 19.89
N ALA A 43 -13.14 -7.13 20.19
CA ALA A 43 -13.28 -8.07 21.31
C ALA A 43 -13.23 -7.37 22.67
N ILE A 44 -12.34 -6.38 22.84
CA ILE A 44 -12.25 -5.55 24.03
C ILE A 44 -13.54 -4.74 24.22
N LEU A 45 -14.04 -4.10 23.17
CA LEU A 45 -15.31 -3.33 23.24
C LEU A 45 -16.49 -4.23 23.66
N ARG A 46 -16.54 -5.46 23.12
CA ARG A 46 -17.53 -6.46 23.54
C ARG A 46 -17.36 -6.82 25.02
N ALA A 47 -16.13 -7.07 25.47
CA ALA A 47 -15.84 -7.42 26.86
C ALA A 47 -16.26 -6.31 27.83
N TYR A 48 -16.03 -5.04 27.49
CA TYR A 48 -16.52 -3.91 28.27
C TYR A 48 -18.04 -3.88 28.40
N LYS A 49 -18.77 -4.22 27.32
CA LYS A 49 -20.26 -4.22 27.33
C LYS A 49 -20.87 -5.44 28.02
N THR A 50 -20.21 -6.59 27.98
CA THR A 50 -20.83 -7.87 28.38
C THR A 50 -20.15 -8.55 29.57
N GLY A 51 -18.99 -8.07 30.00
CA GLY A 51 -18.12 -8.73 30.98
C GLY A 51 -17.46 -10.03 30.46
N LYS A 52 -17.60 -10.37 29.18
CA LYS A 52 -17.10 -11.64 28.61
C LYS A 52 -16.09 -11.38 27.51
N GLY A 53 -14.84 -11.82 27.71
CA GLY A 53 -13.81 -11.88 26.68
C GLY A 53 -14.07 -12.98 25.65
N GLN A 54 -13.19 -13.03 24.63
CA GLN A 54 -13.18 -14.10 23.63
C GLN A 54 -11.78 -14.26 23.04
N PHE A 55 -11.50 -15.41 22.49
CA PHE A 55 -10.31 -15.64 21.68
C PHE A 55 -10.47 -15.00 20.30
N VAL A 56 -9.40 -14.42 19.77
CA VAL A 56 -9.35 -13.83 18.43
C VAL A 56 -8.27 -14.56 17.64
N ASP A 57 -8.64 -15.17 16.55
CA ASP A 57 -7.76 -15.86 15.61
C ASP A 57 -7.80 -15.18 14.25
N VAL A 58 -6.63 -14.94 13.64
CA VAL A 58 -6.49 -14.37 12.30
C VAL A 58 -5.42 -15.14 11.53
N GLY A 59 -5.85 -15.95 10.59
CA GLY A 59 -4.96 -16.65 9.66
C GLY A 59 -4.29 -15.67 8.68
N MET A 60 -2.96 -15.79 8.54
CA MET A 60 -2.22 -14.93 7.60
C MET A 60 -2.68 -15.11 6.15
N VAL A 61 -2.95 -16.35 5.75
CA VAL A 61 -3.44 -16.70 4.41
C VAL A 61 -4.85 -16.16 4.17
N ASP A 62 -5.71 -16.27 5.20
CA ASP A 62 -7.11 -15.80 5.13
C ASP A 62 -7.16 -14.27 4.96
N ALA A 63 -6.31 -13.55 5.71
CA ALA A 63 -6.22 -12.10 5.61
C ALA A 63 -5.72 -11.65 4.23
N ILE A 64 -4.79 -12.39 3.60
CA ILE A 64 -4.36 -12.10 2.23
C ILE A 64 -5.47 -12.42 1.22
N LEU A 65 -6.19 -13.53 1.35
CA LEU A 65 -7.32 -13.81 0.49
C LEU A 65 -8.40 -12.71 0.57
N ALA A 66 -8.67 -12.21 1.78
CA ALA A 66 -9.66 -11.16 1.99
C ALA A 66 -9.32 -9.85 1.24
N VAL A 67 -8.03 -9.51 1.07
CA VAL A 67 -7.62 -8.31 0.31
C VAL A 67 -7.43 -8.55 -1.19
N CYS A 68 -7.53 -9.79 -1.66
CA CYS A 68 -7.55 -10.10 -3.10
C CYS A 68 -8.89 -9.75 -3.77
N GLU A 69 -9.78 -9.13 -3.02
CA GLU A 69 -11.07 -8.54 -3.42
C GLU A 69 -11.88 -9.38 -4.45
N ARG A 70 -11.58 -9.23 -5.76
CA ARG A 70 -12.40 -9.73 -6.87
C ARG A 70 -12.14 -11.18 -7.30
N ILE A 71 -11.03 -11.82 -6.89
CA ILE A 71 -10.64 -13.12 -7.47
C ILE A 71 -11.72 -14.20 -7.29
N MET A 72 -12.37 -14.22 -6.12
CA MET A 72 -13.45 -15.15 -5.84
C MET A 72 -14.71 -14.83 -6.65
N HIS A 73 -15.00 -13.55 -6.89
CA HIS A 73 -16.13 -13.15 -7.75
C HIS A 73 -15.85 -13.51 -9.22
N GLN A 74 -14.65 -13.26 -9.73
CA GLN A 74 -14.27 -13.65 -11.09
C GLN A 74 -14.37 -15.16 -11.28
N HIS A 75 -13.92 -15.95 -10.30
CA HIS A 75 -14.02 -17.41 -10.36
C HIS A 75 -15.48 -17.90 -10.26
N SER A 76 -16.24 -17.45 -9.25
CA SER A 76 -17.55 -18.02 -8.94
C SER A 76 -18.67 -17.48 -9.81
N TYR A 77 -18.67 -16.21 -10.17
CA TYR A 77 -19.73 -15.59 -10.99
C TYR A 77 -19.38 -15.54 -12.47
N ALA A 78 -18.17 -15.11 -12.81
CA ALA A 78 -17.76 -14.98 -14.22
C ALA A 78 -17.13 -16.26 -14.78
N GLN A 79 -16.87 -17.28 -13.94
CA GLN A 79 -16.23 -18.55 -14.32
C GLN A 79 -14.91 -18.34 -15.07
N THR A 80 -14.17 -17.28 -14.68
CA THR A 80 -12.86 -16.95 -15.24
C THR A 80 -11.76 -17.19 -14.21
N LEU A 81 -10.57 -17.54 -14.66
CA LEU A 81 -9.39 -17.65 -13.82
C LEU A 81 -8.64 -16.31 -13.86
N PRO A 82 -8.58 -15.57 -12.73
CA PRO A 82 -7.81 -14.32 -12.66
C PRO A 82 -6.33 -14.57 -12.88
N HIS A 83 -5.66 -13.62 -13.52
CA HIS A 83 -4.22 -13.66 -13.79
C HIS A 83 -3.63 -12.24 -13.61
N PRO A 84 -2.29 -12.10 -13.58
CA PRO A 84 -1.65 -10.79 -13.59
C PRO A 84 -1.98 -10.00 -14.86
N GLU A 85 -2.32 -8.73 -14.69
CA GLU A 85 -2.75 -7.81 -15.78
C GLU A 85 -1.72 -6.67 -16.01
N GLY A 86 -0.52 -6.81 -15.44
CA GLY A 86 0.48 -5.75 -15.50
C GLY A 86 0.07 -4.51 -14.71
N ASN A 87 0.26 -3.36 -15.33
CA ASN A 87 0.07 -2.06 -14.68
C ASN A 87 -1.30 -1.42 -15.00
N HIS A 88 -2.21 -2.13 -15.63
CA HIS A 88 -3.53 -1.64 -16.00
C HIS A 88 -4.64 -2.43 -15.31
N HIS A 89 -5.77 -1.77 -15.07
CA HIS A 89 -6.91 -2.41 -14.42
C HIS A 89 -7.56 -3.42 -15.38
N PRO A 90 -7.90 -4.64 -14.92
CA PRO A 90 -8.42 -5.70 -15.80
C PRO A 90 -9.78 -5.42 -16.43
N LEU A 91 -10.58 -4.52 -15.84
CA LEU A 91 -11.95 -4.26 -16.27
C LEU A 91 -12.20 -2.79 -16.70
N LEU A 92 -11.28 -1.87 -16.40
CA LEU A 92 -11.48 -0.43 -16.56
C LEU A 92 -10.34 0.21 -17.38
N CYS A 93 -10.66 1.07 -18.32
CA CYS A 93 -9.68 1.77 -19.15
C CYS A 93 -10.18 3.20 -19.49
N PRO A 94 -9.28 4.22 -19.47
CA PRO A 94 -7.90 4.19 -18.96
C PRO A 94 -7.86 4.18 -17.44
N PHE A 95 -7.22 3.17 -16.87
CA PHE A 95 -6.98 3.04 -15.44
C PHE A 95 -5.70 2.24 -15.23
N GLY A 96 -4.62 2.91 -14.89
CA GLY A 96 -3.34 2.23 -14.72
C GLY A 96 -2.15 3.16 -14.61
N MET A 97 -0.97 2.58 -14.81
CA MET A 97 0.31 3.28 -14.77
C MET A 97 0.82 3.54 -16.20
N PHE A 98 1.26 4.76 -16.44
CA PHE A 98 1.75 5.24 -17.74
C PHE A 98 3.17 5.77 -17.62
N PRO A 99 4.02 5.64 -18.65
CA PRO A 99 5.37 6.16 -18.63
C PRO A 99 5.37 7.70 -18.66
N ALA A 100 6.29 8.31 -17.92
CA ALA A 100 6.64 9.72 -18.00
C ALA A 100 8.11 9.85 -18.41
N LYS A 101 8.58 11.05 -18.75
CA LYS A 101 9.98 11.30 -19.13
C LYS A 101 10.99 10.92 -18.03
N ASP A 102 10.59 11.04 -16.77
CA ASP A 102 11.42 10.85 -15.58
C ASP A 102 10.84 9.77 -14.61
N GLY A 103 10.08 8.81 -15.14
CA GLY A 103 9.50 7.73 -14.37
C GLY A 103 8.10 7.34 -14.81
N PHE A 104 7.17 7.24 -13.88
CA PHE A 104 5.80 6.80 -14.15
C PHE A 104 4.77 7.69 -13.45
N VAL A 105 3.55 7.69 -14.01
CA VAL A 105 2.36 8.34 -13.44
C VAL A 105 1.18 7.38 -13.47
N THR A 106 0.19 7.62 -12.64
CA THR A 106 -1.08 6.87 -12.65
C THR A 106 -2.22 7.77 -13.12
N ILE A 107 -3.11 7.22 -13.93
CA ILE A 107 -4.34 7.87 -14.42
C ILE A 107 -5.48 6.89 -14.25
N ALA A 108 -6.62 7.34 -13.67
CA ALA A 108 -7.84 6.56 -13.48
C ALA A 108 -9.05 7.30 -14.03
N ALA A 109 -9.02 7.64 -15.33
CA ALA A 109 -10.05 8.45 -16.00
C ALA A 109 -11.05 7.60 -16.82
N HIS A 110 -11.36 6.40 -16.32
CA HIS A 110 -12.30 5.45 -16.96
C HIS A 110 -13.76 5.86 -16.85
N ALA A 111 -14.13 6.66 -15.84
CA ALA A 111 -15.52 7.09 -15.63
C ALA A 111 -15.95 8.10 -16.72
N ASP A 112 -17.23 8.05 -17.08
CA ASP A 112 -17.80 8.91 -18.13
C ASP A 112 -17.66 10.41 -17.83
N ALA A 113 -17.60 10.79 -16.57
CA ALA A 113 -17.31 12.17 -16.16
C ALA A 113 -15.87 12.60 -16.44
N HIS A 114 -14.90 11.67 -16.36
CA HIS A 114 -13.47 11.99 -16.47
C HIS A 114 -12.90 11.73 -17.86
N PHE A 115 -13.42 10.76 -18.60
CA PHE A 115 -12.89 10.37 -19.90
C PHE A 115 -12.88 11.53 -20.92
N PRO A 116 -13.98 12.30 -21.11
CA PRO A 116 -13.95 13.45 -22.02
C PRO A 116 -12.98 14.55 -21.59
N ILE A 117 -12.75 14.69 -20.28
CA ILE A 117 -11.76 15.64 -19.76
C ILE A 117 -10.35 15.18 -20.12
N LEU A 118 -10.05 13.91 -19.89
CA LEU A 118 -8.78 13.31 -20.30
C LEU A 118 -8.53 13.50 -21.80
N CYS A 119 -9.52 13.18 -22.65
CA CYS A 119 -9.40 13.31 -24.10
C CYS A 119 -8.98 14.73 -24.53
N ARG A 120 -9.59 15.75 -23.93
CA ARG A 120 -9.20 17.16 -24.19
C ARG A 120 -7.78 17.45 -23.69
N LEU A 121 -7.41 16.93 -22.53
CA LEU A 121 -6.09 17.17 -21.94
C LEU A 121 -4.93 16.51 -22.69
N ILE A 122 -5.20 15.45 -23.46
CA ILE A 122 -4.20 14.76 -24.28
C ILE A 122 -4.32 15.11 -25.78
N ASP A 123 -5.01 16.21 -26.11
CA ASP A 123 -5.23 16.69 -27.48
C ASP A 123 -5.93 15.66 -28.41
N LYS A 124 -6.84 14.87 -27.83
CA LYS A 124 -7.67 13.84 -28.49
C LYS A 124 -9.16 14.01 -28.17
N ALA A 125 -9.67 15.23 -28.31
CA ALA A 125 -11.06 15.54 -27.99
C ALA A 125 -12.07 14.71 -28.80
N ASP A 126 -11.71 14.30 -30.00
CA ASP A 126 -12.46 13.41 -30.88
C ASP A 126 -12.74 12.03 -30.27
N PHE A 127 -11.86 11.53 -29.43
CA PHE A 127 -12.04 10.24 -28.75
C PHE A 127 -13.26 10.22 -27.81
N ALA A 128 -13.69 11.38 -27.33
CA ALA A 128 -14.86 11.48 -26.45
C ALA A 128 -16.20 11.13 -27.18
N THR A 129 -16.21 11.19 -28.49
CA THR A 129 -17.40 10.89 -29.34
C THR A 129 -17.15 9.72 -30.29
N ASP A 130 -15.96 9.13 -30.28
CA ASP A 130 -15.63 7.96 -31.08
C ASP A 130 -16.40 6.73 -30.60
N PRO A 131 -17.14 6.02 -31.48
CA PRO A 131 -17.91 4.82 -31.10
C PRO A 131 -17.11 3.74 -30.37
N ARG A 132 -15.79 3.67 -30.59
CA ARG A 132 -14.89 2.73 -29.93
C ARG A 132 -14.69 3.04 -28.44
N PHE A 133 -15.09 4.22 -27.94
CA PHE A 133 -14.75 4.67 -26.59
C PHE A 133 -15.93 5.24 -25.80
N ILE A 134 -17.16 5.13 -26.31
CA ILE A 134 -18.36 5.75 -25.69
C ILE A 134 -18.64 5.13 -24.32
N THR A 135 -18.66 3.80 -24.22
CA THR A 135 -18.93 3.12 -22.95
C THR A 135 -17.64 2.62 -22.29
N VAL A 136 -17.72 2.30 -20.99
CA VAL A 136 -16.61 1.66 -20.25
C VAL A 136 -16.19 0.36 -20.93
N GLN A 137 -17.16 -0.42 -21.43
CA GLN A 137 -16.93 -1.68 -22.13
C GLN A 137 -16.21 -1.45 -23.46
N ASP A 138 -16.62 -0.46 -24.23
CA ASP A 138 -15.96 -0.10 -25.49
C ASP A 138 -14.53 0.34 -25.25
N ARG A 139 -14.30 1.18 -24.25
CA ARG A 139 -12.95 1.59 -23.83
C ARG A 139 -12.07 0.40 -23.41
N ARG A 140 -12.65 -0.55 -22.69
CA ARG A 140 -11.92 -1.79 -22.32
C ARG A 140 -11.61 -2.66 -23.55
N ALA A 141 -12.55 -2.83 -24.45
CA ALA A 141 -12.36 -3.60 -25.69
C ALA A 141 -11.27 -3.00 -26.60
N ASN A 142 -11.11 -1.67 -26.58
CA ASN A 142 -10.14 -0.92 -27.39
C ASN A 142 -9.00 -0.33 -26.54
N GLN A 143 -8.68 -0.95 -25.40
CA GLN A 143 -7.73 -0.42 -24.43
C GLN A 143 -6.33 -0.18 -24.99
N ASP A 144 -5.85 -1.02 -25.91
CA ASP A 144 -4.49 -0.92 -26.46
C ASP A 144 -4.28 0.42 -27.17
N VAL A 145 -5.28 0.88 -27.91
CA VAL A 145 -5.25 2.19 -28.58
C VAL A 145 -5.24 3.32 -27.55
N LEU A 146 -6.05 3.23 -26.51
CA LEU A 146 -6.11 4.25 -25.46
C LEU A 146 -4.82 4.29 -24.65
N ILE A 147 -4.30 3.13 -24.24
CA ILE A 147 -3.05 3.01 -23.48
C ILE A 147 -1.88 3.57 -24.27
N ALA A 148 -1.77 3.22 -25.57
CA ALA A 148 -0.73 3.74 -26.44
C ALA A 148 -0.82 5.26 -26.56
N THR A 149 -2.02 5.79 -26.85
CA THR A 149 -2.24 7.24 -27.03
C THR A 149 -1.92 8.04 -25.78
N VAL A 150 -2.38 7.58 -24.61
CA VAL A 150 -2.07 8.23 -23.31
C VAL A 150 -0.58 8.14 -23.03
N SER A 151 0.04 6.98 -23.28
CA SER A 151 1.47 6.77 -23.08
C SER A 151 2.34 7.67 -23.94
N ASP A 152 1.97 7.89 -25.20
CA ASP A 152 2.70 8.77 -26.11
C ASP A 152 2.64 10.24 -25.64
N PHE A 153 1.52 10.67 -25.09
CA PHE A 153 1.38 11.99 -24.50
C PHE A 153 2.21 12.14 -23.23
N THR A 154 2.12 11.16 -22.31
CA THR A 154 2.76 11.25 -21.00
C THR A 154 4.27 11.07 -21.06
N ARG A 155 4.79 10.20 -21.93
CA ARG A 155 6.22 9.90 -22.10
C ARG A 155 7.07 11.13 -22.45
N GLN A 156 6.47 12.12 -23.07
CA GLN A 156 7.16 13.36 -23.50
C GLN A 156 7.30 14.39 -22.36
N ARG A 157 6.68 14.16 -21.21
CA ARG A 157 6.55 15.13 -20.11
C ARG A 157 7.06 14.53 -18.79
N THR A 158 7.62 15.39 -17.95
CA THR A 158 8.03 15.01 -16.60
C THR A 158 6.80 14.79 -15.68
N LYS A 159 7.01 14.04 -14.61
CA LYS A 159 5.98 13.83 -13.56
C LYS A 159 5.41 15.15 -13.04
N GLN A 160 6.28 16.17 -12.87
CA GLN A 160 5.87 17.47 -12.37
C GLN A 160 5.05 18.28 -13.40
N GLU A 161 5.40 18.23 -14.69
CA GLU A 161 4.61 18.85 -15.76
C GLU A 161 3.24 18.19 -15.86
N LEU A 162 3.20 16.86 -15.79
CA LEU A 162 1.95 16.10 -15.81
C LEU A 162 1.09 16.38 -14.58
N LEU A 163 1.68 16.54 -13.40
CA LEU A 163 0.95 16.91 -12.18
C LEU A 163 0.27 18.29 -12.31
N LYS A 164 0.96 19.27 -12.88
CA LYS A 164 0.37 20.59 -13.17
C LYS A 164 -0.74 20.50 -14.24
N HIS A 165 -0.58 19.60 -15.21
CA HIS A 165 -1.50 19.47 -16.34
C HIS A 165 -2.78 18.71 -15.98
N PHE A 166 -2.68 17.58 -15.27
CA PHE A 166 -3.79 16.69 -14.93
C PHE A 166 -4.36 16.89 -13.53
N GLY A 167 -3.54 17.36 -12.59
CA GLY A 167 -3.90 17.44 -11.17
C GLY A 167 -5.17 18.26 -10.93
N GLY A 168 -6.08 17.71 -10.13
CA GLY A 168 -7.39 18.29 -9.84
C GLY A 168 -8.42 18.25 -10.96
N LYS A 169 -8.06 17.78 -12.17
CA LYS A 169 -8.96 17.70 -13.33
C LYS A 169 -9.45 16.27 -13.60
N VAL A 170 -8.57 15.31 -13.42
CA VAL A 170 -8.85 13.86 -13.48
C VAL A 170 -8.14 13.16 -12.33
N PRO A 171 -8.56 11.96 -11.92
CA PRO A 171 -7.80 11.16 -10.96
C PRO A 171 -6.40 10.84 -11.52
N PHE A 172 -5.39 11.46 -10.93
CA PHE A 172 -4.01 11.46 -11.39
C PHE A 172 -3.04 11.52 -10.21
N SER A 173 -1.91 10.81 -10.30
CA SER A 173 -0.79 10.96 -9.37
C SER A 173 0.53 10.56 -10.04
N PRO A 174 1.65 11.24 -9.76
CA PRO A 174 2.97 10.71 -10.03
C PRO A 174 3.22 9.44 -9.19
N VAL A 175 4.00 8.51 -9.72
CA VAL A 175 4.55 7.40 -8.93
C VAL A 175 5.77 7.92 -8.18
N TYR A 176 5.65 8.03 -6.86
CA TYR A 176 6.69 8.57 -5.99
C TYR A 176 7.73 7.51 -5.62
N ASN A 177 8.99 7.89 -5.65
CA ASN A 177 10.06 7.21 -4.93
C ASN A 177 10.29 7.88 -3.56
N VAL A 178 11.23 7.35 -2.76
CA VAL A 178 11.48 7.88 -1.41
C VAL A 178 11.91 9.36 -1.42
N ARG A 179 12.65 9.84 -2.43
CA ARG A 179 13.05 11.24 -2.55
C ARG A 179 11.85 12.15 -2.80
N ASP A 180 10.92 11.71 -3.64
CA ASP A 180 9.68 12.42 -3.91
C ASP A 180 8.84 12.52 -2.61
N ILE A 181 8.73 11.42 -1.84
CA ILE A 181 8.00 11.38 -0.55
C ILE A 181 8.60 12.36 0.46
N VAL A 182 9.91 12.35 0.63
CA VAL A 182 10.61 13.23 1.60
C VAL A 182 10.47 14.71 1.21
N ALA A 183 10.43 15.02 -0.09
CA ALA A 183 10.28 16.39 -0.58
C ALA A 183 8.84 16.91 -0.53
N ASP A 184 7.84 16.05 -0.55
CA ASP A 184 6.42 16.43 -0.65
C ASP A 184 5.91 17.05 0.65
N PRO A 185 5.34 18.27 0.61
CA PRO A 185 4.81 18.96 1.79
C PRO A 185 3.65 18.21 2.47
N HIS A 186 2.92 17.34 1.79
CA HIS A 186 1.87 16.53 2.35
C HIS A 186 2.36 15.67 3.52
N PHE A 187 3.47 14.96 3.34
CA PHE A 187 3.99 14.07 4.38
C PHE A 187 4.52 14.83 5.60
N LYS A 188 5.05 16.04 5.39
CA LYS A 188 5.43 16.96 6.48
C LYS A 188 4.19 17.45 7.24
N ALA A 189 3.18 17.95 6.52
CA ALA A 189 1.93 18.42 7.11
C ALA A 189 1.18 17.33 7.89
N ARG A 190 1.37 16.06 7.50
CA ARG A 190 0.80 14.88 8.13
C ARG A 190 1.69 14.29 9.24
N ASP A 191 2.83 14.88 9.54
CA ASP A 191 3.81 14.36 10.52
C ASP A 191 4.12 12.86 10.26
N MET A 192 4.44 12.55 8.99
CA MET A 192 4.72 11.18 8.55
C MET A 192 6.21 10.88 8.41
N LEU A 193 7.07 11.85 8.69
CA LEU A 193 8.53 11.76 8.50
C LEU A 193 9.28 12.25 9.75
N PRO A 194 9.01 11.68 10.95
CA PRO A 194 9.73 12.07 12.17
C PRO A 194 11.19 11.64 12.09
N TRP A 195 12.04 12.47 12.70
CA TRP A 195 13.46 12.19 12.91
C TRP A 195 13.65 11.51 14.26
N VAL A 196 14.52 10.52 14.31
CA VAL A 196 14.91 9.82 15.56
C VAL A 196 16.42 9.62 15.60
N PRO A 197 17.07 9.79 16.76
CA PRO A 197 18.48 9.48 16.92
C PRO A 197 18.69 7.97 16.79
N HIS A 198 19.85 7.55 16.28
CA HIS A 198 20.22 6.14 16.21
C HIS A 198 21.66 5.97 16.74
N PRO A 199 21.90 5.14 17.77
CA PRO A 199 23.23 4.86 18.27
C PRO A 199 24.15 4.30 17.16
N GLY A 200 25.38 4.84 17.10
CA GLY A 200 26.34 4.47 16.06
C GLY A 200 26.24 5.25 14.76
N LEU A 201 25.27 6.18 14.63
CA LEU A 201 25.22 7.15 13.55
C LEU A 201 25.48 8.55 14.11
N ASP A 202 26.12 9.39 13.30
CA ASP A 202 26.42 10.81 13.62
C ASP A 202 25.27 11.77 13.23
N HIS A 203 24.19 11.22 12.72
CA HIS A 203 23.00 11.95 12.30
C HIS A 203 21.72 11.21 12.71
N GLU A 204 20.62 11.96 12.80
CA GLU A 204 19.29 11.38 12.98
C GLU A 204 18.78 10.72 11.67
N VAL A 205 17.91 9.73 11.81
CA VAL A 205 17.29 9.02 10.70
C VAL A 205 15.80 9.32 10.64
N GLN A 206 15.25 9.41 9.44
CA GLN A 206 13.81 9.49 9.25
C GLN A 206 13.17 8.11 9.23
N ILE A 207 12.04 8.00 9.92
CA ILE A 207 11.21 6.82 9.91
C ILE A 207 9.77 7.16 9.55
N ALA A 208 8.95 6.16 9.25
CA ALA A 208 7.53 6.38 9.02
C ALA A 208 6.79 6.78 10.31
N GLY A 209 6.00 7.85 10.24
CA GLY A 209 5.17 8.34 11.33
C GLY A 209 3.90 7.50 11.56
N VAL A 210 3.10 7.89 12.54
CA VAL A 210 1.82 7.24 12.85
C VAL A 210 0.75 7.69 11.87
N ALA A 211 0.21 6.76 11.09
CA ALA A 211 -0.78 7.06 10.05
C ALA A 211 -2.15 7.47 10.61
N VAL A 212 -2.56 6.87 11.74
CA VAL A 212 -3.83 7.18 12.39
C VAL A 212 -3.69 8.47 13.20
N LYS A 213 -4.44 9.50 12.84
CA LYS A 213 -4.44 10.81 13.50
C LYS A 213 -5.72 10.97 14.34
N MET A 214 -5.59 10.85 15.65
CA MET A 214 -6.70 11.05 16.60
C MET A 214 -6.54 12.41 17.28
N THR A 215 -7.61 13.19 17.36
CA THR A 215 -7.59 14.56 17.88
C THR A 215 -7.30 14.61 19.37
N GLU A 216 -7.92 13.74 20.16
CA GLU A 216 -7.81 13.74 21.63
C GLU A 216 -6.64 12.89 22.13
N THR A 217 -6.30 11.82 21.42
CA THR A 217 -5.25 10.87 21.80
C THR A 217 -4.29 10.61 20.64
N PRO A 218 -3.52 11.61 20.19
CA PRO A 218 -2.66 11.48 19.03
C PRO A 218 -1.54 10.46 19.27
N GLY A 219 -1.42 9.53 18.33
CA GLY A 219 -0.28 8.61 18.31
C GLY A 219 1.02 9.35 17.98
N LYS A 220 2.12 8.97 18.64
CA LYS A 220 3.45 9.58 18.44
C LYS A 220 4.51 8.51 18.35
N VAL A 221 5.54 8.74 17.55
CA VAL A 221 6.82 8.04 17.65
C VAL A 221 7.52 8.58 18.88
N ARG A 222 7.65 7.76 19.93
CA ARG A 222 8.23 8.18 21.22
C ARG A 222 9.72 7.89 21.30
N HIS A 223 10.15 6.78 20.72
CA HIS A 223 11.50 6.27 20.77
C HIS A 223 11.87 5.68 19.41
N ARG A 224 13.16 5.59 19.13
CA ARG A 224 13.70 4.76 18.06
C ARG A 224 13.47 3.26 18.37
N ALA A 225 13.71 2.40 17.41
CA ALA A 225 13.79 0.97 17.67
C ALA A 225 14.93 0.66 18.68
N PRO A 226 14.71 -0.24 19.65
CA PRO A 226 15.75 -0.61 20.60
C PRO A 226 16.87 -1.42 19.93
N LEU A 227 18.06 -1.33 20.50
CA LEU A 227 19.17 -2.25 20.17
C LEU A 227 18.92 -3.62 20.80
N LEU A 228 19.63 -4.63 20.29
CA LEU A 228 19.57 -5.97 20.88
C LEU A 228 19.94 -5.94 22.36
N GLY A 229 19.06 -6.46 23.22
CA GLY A 229 19.27 -6.52 24.65
C GLY A 229 19.14 -5.21 25.43
N GLU A 230 18.82 -4.09 24.78
CA GLU A 230 18.79 -2.75 25.40
C GLU A 230 17.87 -2.68 26.64
N HIS A 231 16.76 -3.38 26.63
CA HIS A 231 15.78 -3.38 27.72
C HIS A 231 15.75 -4.70 28.52
N THR A 232 16.68 -5.61 28.27
CA THR A 232 16.70 -6.93 28.93
C THR A 232 16.67 -6.82 30.47
N ASP A 233 17.53 -5.99 31.03
CA ASP A 233 17.61 -5.81 32.50
C ASP A 233 16.34 -5.20 33.09
N GLU A 234 15.77 -4.24 32.40
CA GLU A 234 14.53 -3.58 32.81
C GLU A 234 13.39 -4.60 32.94
N TYR A 235 13.15 -5.38 31.88
CA TYR A 235 12.09 -6.37 31.91
C TYR A 235 12.30 -7.52 32.83
N LEU A 236 13.52 -8.05 32.93
CA LEU A 236 13.83 -9.16 33.87
C LEU A 236 13.66 -8.72 35.31
N LYS A 237 13.98 -7.49 35.67
CA LYS A 237 13.71 -6.95 37.01
C LYS A 237 12.21 -6.87 37.32
N THR A 238 11.35 -6.60 36.36
CA THR A 238 9.89 -6.53 36.59
C THR A 238 9.28 -7.88 36.97
N ILE A 239 9.93 -8.99 36.61
CA ILE A 239 9.52 -10.34 36.99
C ILE A 239 10.30 -10.90 38.21
N GLY A 240 11.02 -10.02 38.92
CA GLY A 240 11.66 -10.34 40.19
C GLY A 240 13.08 -10.89 40.10
N LEU A 241 13.71 -10.88 38.93
CA LEU A 241 15.11 -11.33 38.81
C LEU A 241 16.09 -10.26 39.35
N GLY A 242 16.99 -10.67 40.22
CA GLY A 242 18.04 -9.82 40.75
C GLY A 242 19.23 -9.64 39.78
N ALA A 243 20.09 -8.67 40.06
CA ALA A 243 21.27 -8.41 39.23
C ALA A 243 22.16 -9.64 39.03
N GLY A 244 22.30 -10.48 40.08
CA GLY A 244 23.07 -11.74 40.03
C GLY A 244 22.46 -12.78 39.06
N ASP A 245 21.15 -12.90 39.07
CA ASP A 245 20.44 -13.81 38.15
C ASP A 245 20.58 -13.35 36.69
N ILE A 246 20.46 -12.06 36.45
CA ILE A 246 20.63 -11.47 35.11
C ILE A 246 22.08 -11.67 34.62
N ALA A 247 23.06 -11.44 35.48
CA ALA A 247 24.46 -11.68 35.15
C ALA A 247 24.74 -13.14 34.78
N ARG A 248 24.14 -14.09 35.51
CA ARG A 248 24.25 -15.53 35.22
C ARG A 248 23.57 -15.83 33.85
N LEU A 249 22.36 -15.35 33.58
CA LEU A 249 21.67 -15.56 32.30
C LEU A 249 22.47 -15.03 31.12
N ARG A 250 23.19 -13.90 31.29
CA ARG A 250 24.13 -13.39 30.29
C ARG A 250 25.36 -14.28 30.10
N ALA A 251 25.97 -14.74 31.20
CA ALA A 251 27.13 -15.64 31.14
C ALA A 251 26.76 -16.94 30.40
N ASP A 252 25.57 -17.46 30.66
CA ASP A 252 25.01 -18.65 30.02
C ASP A 252 24.48 -18.39 28.58
N LYS A 253 24.58 -17.16 28.07
CA LYS A 253 24.10 -16.73 26.74
C LYS A 253 22.61 -16.98 26.51
N ILE A 254 21.81 -16.97 27.56
CA ILE A 254 20.33 -17.11 27.49
C ILE A 254 19.70 -15.76 27.11
N VAL A 255 20.30 -14.65 27.55
CA VAL A 255 19.90 -13.29 27.23
C VAL A 255 21.06 -12.44 26.71
N ALA A 256 20.74 -11.38 25.93
CA ALA A 256 21.72 -10.40 25.45
C ALA A 256 21.90 -9.24 26.44
#